data_6a534eec62e4415627b0730d168a4426
#
_entry.id   6a534eec62e4415627b0730d168a4426
#
_cell.length_a   1.000
_cell.length_b   1.000
_cell.length_c   1.000
_cell.angle_alpha   90.00
_cell.angle_beta   90.00
_cell.angle_gamma   90.00
#
_symmetry.space_group_name_H-M   'P 1'
#
loop_
_entity.id
_entity.type
_entity.pdbx_description
1 polymer ?
#
loop_
_entity_poly.entity_id
_entity_poly.type
_entity_poly.pdbx_seq_one_letter_code
_entity_poly.pdbx_strand_id
1 'polypeptide(L)'
;MESKRNILAGNNKFNFYLFIFLVYFFLINISVAKDNIEGTFTDIKILDKISSKNTLLKLKNGELITFKDLSIKSLKCKNSEFDDNPEITAYMQVKDLSDKNNNEVFVFNGWMFSSSPSITPFDHPVYDVWLIKCY
;
A
#
# COMPACT_ATOMS: atom_id res chain seq x y z
N MET A 1 27.78 -75.74 3.48
CA MET A 1 28.77 -74.66 3.18
C MET A 1 27.99 -73.37 2.96
N GLU A 2 27.75 -72.56 4.03
CA GLU A 2 26.99 -71.34 3.97
C GLU A 2 27.93 -70.19 3.71
N SER A 3 27.77 -69.53 2.58
CA SER A 3 28.51 -68.30 2.21
C SER A 3 27.89 -67.07 2.90
N LYS A 4 28.55 -66.56 3.94
CA LYS A 4 28.21 -65.32 4.58
C LYS A 4 28.56 -64.14 3.62
N ARG A 5 27.56 -63.49 3.08
CA ARG A 5 27.74 -62.21 2.38
C ARG A 5 28.00 -61.09 3.38
N ASN A 6 29.19 -60.54 3.39
CA ASN A 6 29.52 -59.34 4.13
C ASN A 6 28.83 -58.14 3.44
N ILE A 7 27.79 -57.62 4.05
CA ILE A 7 27.16 -56.38 3.66
C ILE A 7 28.06 -55.26 4.22
N LEU A 8 28.83 -54.60 3.36
CA LEU A 8 29.58 -53.42 3.71
C LEU A 8 28.57 -52.33 4.07
N ALA A 9 28.59 -51.92 5.33
CA ALA A 9 27.82 -50.76 5.79
C ALA A 9 28.31 -49.51 5.07
N GLY A 10 27.53 -49.00 4.15
CA GLY A 10 27.82 -47.77 3.43
C GLY A 10 27.99 -46.61 4.41
N ASN A 11 28.95 -45.74 4.09
CA ASN A 11 29.35 -44.60 4.92
C ASN A 11 28.23 -43.54 4.95
N ASN A 12 27.27 -43.67 5.87
CA ASN A 12 26.12 -42.75 6.03
C ASN A 12 26.51 -41.30 6.41
N LYS A 13 27.80 -41.07 6.71
CA LYS A 13 28.27 -39.75 7.10
C LYS A 13 28.17 -38.74 5.93
N PHE A 14 28.39 -39.17 4.70
CA PHE A 14 28.27 -38.29 3.53
C PHE A 14 26.82 -37.82 3.30
N ASN A 15 25.86 -38.72 3.44
CA ASN A 15 24.43 -38.37 3.32
C ASN A 15 23.96 -37.47 4.47
N PHE A 16 24.54 -37.61 5.65
CA PHE A 16 24.23 -36.76 6.80
C PHE A 16 24.74 -35.33 6.59
N TYR A 17 25.96 -35.12 6.10
CA TYR A 17 26.50 -33.80 5.78
C TYR A 17 25.77 -33.17 4.60
N LEU A 18 25.39 -33.93 3.60
CA LEU A 18 24.58 -33.45 2.49
C LEU A 18 23.20 -32.96 2.95
N PHE A 19 22.57 -33.68 3.87
CA PHE A 19 21.29 -33.31 4.46
C PHE A 19 21.40 -32.01 5.29
N ILE A 20 22.44 -31.86 6.10
CA ILE A 20 22.72 -30.63 6.86
C ILE A 20 22.95 -29.43 5.90
N PHE A 21 23.71 -29.64 4.82
CA PHE A 21 23.96 -28.60 3.82
C PHE A 21 22.67 -28.16 3.10
N LEU A 22 21.81 -29.12 2.74
CA LEU A 22 20.49 -28.84 2.15
C LEU A 22 19.60 -28.06 3.11
N VAL A 23 19.51 -28.46 4.38
CA VAL A 23 18.72 -27.76 5.40
C VAL A 23 19.26 -26.32 5.60
N TYR A 24 20.58 -26.16 5.66
CA TYR A 24 21.20 -24.84 5.77
C TYR A 24 20.88 -23.95 4.57
N PHE A 25 20.91 -24.50 3.35
CA PHE A 25 20.58 -23.77 2.12
C PHE A 25 19.09 -23.34 2.07
N PHE A 26 18.19 -24.14 2.62
CA PHE A 26 16.76 -23.78 2.75
C PHE A 26 16.49 -22.71 3.80
N LEU A 27 17.34 -22.62 4.84
CA LEU A 27 17.17 -21.62 5.90
C LEU A 27 17.68 -20.21 5.51
N ILE A 28 18.48 -20.06 4.44
CA ILE A 28 19.07 -18.78 4.02
C ILE A 28 18.09 -17.92 3.21
N ASN A 29 16.96 -18.44 2.75
CA ASN A 29 15.96 -17.67 2.01
C ASN A 29 15.06 -16.86 2.97
N ILE A 30 15.65 -16.04 3.84
CA ILE A 30 14.92 -14.99 4.55
C ILE A 30 14.72 -13.87 3.53
N SER A 31 13.60 -13.92 2.82
CA SER A 31 13.14 -12.79 2.03
C SER A 31 12.81 -11.66 3.00
N VAL A 32 13.68 -10.66 3.07
CA VAL A 32 13.37 -9.40 3.76
C VAL A 32 12.30 -8.73 2.94
N ALA A 33 11.05 -8.82 3.39
CA ALA A 33 9.97 -8.01 2.85
C ALA A 33 10.33 -6.55 3.11
N LYS A 34 10.50 -5.78 2.02
CA LYS A 34 10.76 -4.34 2.09
C LYS A 34 9.53 -3.68 2.71
N ASP A 35 9.70 -3.09 3.90
CA ASP A 35 8.64 -2.39 4.59
C ASP A 35 8.22 -1.16 3.76
N ASN A 36 7.06 -1.23 3.14
CA ASN A 36 6.37 -0.05 2.66
C ASN A 36 5.99 0.78 3.90
N ILE A 37 6.57 1.95 4.07
CA ILE A 37 6.31 2.80 5.22
C ILE A 37 4.85 3.27 5.11
N GLU A 38 4.01 2.75 6.00
CA GLU A 38 2.63 3.20 6.14
C GLU A 38 2.62 4.50 6.96
N GLY A 39 2.11 5.57 6.35
CA GLY A 39 2.07 6.88 6.97
C GLY A 39 0.88 7.06 7.93
N THR A 40 1.04 7.97 8.87
CA THR A 40 -0.03 8.38 9.81
C THR A 40 -0.86 9.52 9.24
N PHE A 41 -0.26 10.34 8.37
CA PHE A 41 -0.88 11.52 7.77
C PHE A 41 -0.79 11.49 6.25
N THR A 42 -1.86 12.01 5.64
CA THR A 42 -1.99 12.18 4.18
C THR A 42 -2.22 13.64 3.88
N ASP A 43 -1.36 14.25 3.06
CA ASP A 43 -1.59 15.60 2.55
C ASP A 43 -2.23 15.51 1.17
N ILE A 44 -3.31 16.26 1.00
CA ILE A 44 -4.03 16.40 -0.27
C ILE A 44 -4.14 17.85 -0.67
N LYS A 45 -4.23 18.10 -1.96
CA LYS A 45 -4.55 19.41 -2.53
C LYS A 45 -5.93 19.36 -3.16
N ILE A 46 -6.77 20.33 -2.81
CA ILE A 46 -8.10 20.50 -3.39
C ILE A 46 -8.12 21.80 -4.22
N LEU A 47 -8.52 21.67 -5.47
CA LEU A 47 -8.84 22.80 -6.33
C LEU A 47 -10.36 22.98 -6.35
N ASP A 48 -10.80 24.17 -5.98
CA ASP A 48 -12.14 24.66 -6.25
C ASP A 48 -12.17 25.22 -7.69
N LYS A 49 -12.83 24.53 -8.59
CA LYS A 49 -12.90 24.89 -10.03
C LYS A 49 -13.65 26.19 -10.28
N ILE A 50 -14.59 26.55 -9.38
CA ILE A 50 -15.40 27.76 -9.52
C ILE A 50 -14.55 28.99 -9.18
N SER A 51 -13.84 28.93 -8.06
CA SER A 51 -13.03 30.07 -7.58
C SER A 51 -11.57 30.00 -8.01
N SER A 52 -11.15 28.89 -8.66
CA SER A 52 -9.75 28.60 -9.03
C SER A 52 -8.80 28.60 -7.83
N LYS A 53 -9.32 28.36 -6.63
CA LYS A 53 -8.57 28.41 -5.39
C LYS A 53 -8.05 27.02 -5.00
N ASN A 54 -6.75 26.93 -4.73
CA ASN A 54 -6.10 25.74 -4.21
C ASN A 54 -6.04 25.79 -2.68
N THR A 55 -6.34 24.65 -2.04
CA THR A 55 -6.23 24.49 -0.59
C THR A 55 -5.48 23.19 -0.29
N LEU A 56 -4.47 23.27 0.58
CA LEU A 56 -3.79 22.08 1.10
C LEU A 56 -4.47 21.65 2.40
N LEU A 57 -4.80 20.36 2.51
CA LEU A 57 -5.37 19.75 3.71
C LEU A 57 -4.48 18.63 4.19
N LYS A 58 -4.25 18.60 5.49
CA LYS A 58 -3.60 17.52 6.21
C LYS A 58 -4.67 16.63 6.84
N LEU A 59 -4.70 15.38 6.43
CA LEU A 59 -5.63 14.37 6.95
C LEU A 59 -4.87 13.42 7.89
N LYS A 60 -5.41 13.18 9.06
CA LYS A 60 -4.94 12.04 9.86
C LYS A 60 -5.66 10.79 9.38
N ASN A 61 -4.90 9.75 9.06
CA ASN A 61 -5.46 8.52 8.51
C ASN A 61 -6.46 7.89 9.48
N GLY A 62 -7.61 7.49 8.96
CA GLY A 62 -8.72 6.97 9.73
C GLY A 62 -9.71 8.04 10.24
N GLU A 63 -9.35 9.32 10.28
CA GLU A 63 -10.24 10.42 10.68
C GLU A 63 -11.00 11.01 9.49
N LEU A 64 -12.23 11.44 9.75
CA LEU A 64 -13.09 12.09 8.76
C LEU A 64 -12.97 13.61 8.94
N ILE A 65 -12.73 14.32 7.84
CA ILE A 65 -12.69 15.78 7.79
C ILE A 65 -13.75 16.28 6.81
N THR A 66 -14.45 17.35 7.19
CA THR A 66 -15.37 18.06 6.30
C THR A 66 -14.69 19.28 5.73
N PHE A 67 -14.68 19.40 4.39
CA PHE A 67 -14.21 20.58 3.67
C PHE A 67 -15.32 21.07 2.75
N LYS A 68 -15.94 22.19 3.10
CA LYS A 68 -17.13 22.72 2.41
C LYS A 68 -18.22 21.62 2.30
N ASP A 69 -18.59 21.26 1.07
CA ASP A 69 -19.59 20.23 0.78
C ASP A 69 -19.01 18.83 0.61
N LEU A 70 -17.72 18.63 0.93
CA LEU A 70 -17.07 17.33 0.83
C LEU A 70 -16.79 16.75 2.24
N SER A 71 -17.12 15.49 2.41
CA SER A 71 -16.67 14.67 3.54
C SER A 71 -15.54 13.78 3.06
N ILE A 72 -14.36 13.95 3.63
CA ILE A 72 -13.11 13.33 3.14
C ILE A 72 -12.49 12.49 4.24
N LYS A 73 -12.08 11.28 3.89
CA LYS A 73 -11.35 10.37 4.79
C LYS A 73 -10.23 9.68 4.03
N SER A 74 -9.01 9.77 4.55
CA SER A 74 -7.92 8.89 4.16
C SER A 74 -7.93 7.68 5.09
N LEU A 75 -8.10 6.47 4.57
CA LEU A 75 -8.07 5.26 5.38
C LEU A 75 -6.64 4.86 5.72
N LYS A 76 -5.76 4.94 4.74
CA LYS A 76 -4.34 4.64 4.86
C LYS A 76 -3.57 5.24 3.71
N CYS A 77 -2.31 5.51 3.93
CA CYS A 77 -1.39 5.89 2.87
C CYS A 77 -0.06 5.14 3.00
N LYS A 78 0.63 5.03 1.89
CA LYS A 78 1.96 4.42 1.79
C LYS A 78 2.88 5.32 0.99
N ASN A 79 4.13 5.36 1.42
CA ASN A 79 5.21 6.01 0.71
C ASN A 79 6.24 4.94 0.33
N SER A 80 6.48 4.74 -0.96
CA SER A 80 7.50 3.83 -1.48
C SER A 80 8.75 4.58 -1.98
N GLU A 81 9.13 5.67 -1.32
CA GLU A 81 10.23 6.56 -1.69
C GLU A 81 11.57 5.83 -1.92
N PHE A 82 11.75 4.67 -1.30
CA PHE A 82 12.96 3.86 -1.42
C PHE A 82 12.89 2.79 -2.52
N ASP A 83 11.82 2.74 -3.30
CA ASP A 83 11.69 1.84 -4.44
C ASP A 83 12.34 2.42 -5.70
N ASP A 84 12.68 1.56 -6.67
CA ASP A 84 13.20 1.98 -7.97
C ASP A 84 12.21 2.87 -8.73
N ASN A 85 10.93 2.78 -8.41
CA ASN A 85 9.86 3.63 -8.91
C ASN A 85 9.06 4.20 -7.73
N PRO A 86 9.52 5.31 -7.12
CA PRO A 86 8.88 5.88 -5.95
C PRO A 86 7.46 6.32 -6.25
N GLU A 87 6.52 5.88 -5.43
CA GLU A 87 5.10 6.24 -5.56
C GLU A 87 4.51 6.49 -4.17
N ILE A 88 3.69 7.52 -4.07
CA ILE A 88 2.85 7.78 -2.92
C ILE A 88 1.44 7.34 -3.27
N THR A 89 0.88 6.47 -2.46
CA THR A 89 -0.48 5.97 -2.63
C THR A 89 -1.31 6.20 -1.38
N ALA A 90 -2.60 6.51 -1.54
CA ALA A 90 -3.54 6.61 -0.43
C ALA A 90 -4.90 6.03 -0.82
N TYR A 91 -5.53 5.31 0.12
CA TYR A 91 -6.91 4.88 -0.06
C TYR A 91 -7.83 5.96 0.50
N MET A 92 -8.54 6.64 -0.40
CA MET A 92 -9.37 7.79 -0.10
C MET A 92 -10.85 7.46 -0.25
N GLN A 93 -11.64 8.03 0.64
CA GLN A 93 -13.10 8.04 0.56
C GLN A 93 -13.57 9.49 0.60
N VAL A 94 -14.32 9.89 -0.42
CA VAL A 94 -14.91 11.22 -0.51
C VAL A 94 -16.40 11.09 -0.80
N LYS A 95 -17.21 11.78 0.00
CA LYS A 95 -18.65 11.90 -0.18
C LYS A 95 -18.99 13.35 -0.48
N ASP A 96 -19.96 13.58 -1.36
CA ASP A 96 -20.59 14.87 -1.57
C ASP A 96 -21.75 15.03 -0.58
N LEU A 97 -21.71 16.14 0.17
CA LEU A 97 -22.74 16.50 1.15
C LEU A 97 -23.76 17.49 0.60
N SER A 98 -23.64 17.92 -0.66
CA SER A 98 -24.54 18.90 -1.28
C SER A 98 -25.93 18.30 -1.60
N ASP A 99 -26.03 16.96 -1.65
CA ASP A 99 -27.32 16.31 -1.91
C ASP A 99 -28.24 16.40 -0.69
N LYS A 100 -29.37 17.13 -0.87
CA LYS A 100 -30.40 17.34 0.17
C LYS A 100 -31.17 16.08 0.58
N ASN A 101 -31.04 15.00 -0.19
CA ASN A 101 -31.77 13.74 0.08
C ASN A 101 -31.07 12.83 1.06
N ASN A 102 -30.00 13.25 1.72
CA ASN A 102 -29.19 12.45 2.65
C ASN A 102 -28.69 11.13 2.07
N ASN A 103 -28.67 10.98 0.77
CA ASN A 103 -28.02 9.84 0.10
C ASN A 103 -26.52 10.04 0.20
N GLU A 104 -25.89 9.42 1.17
CA GLU A 104 -24.43 9.40 1.30
C GLU A 104 -23.77 8.61 0.18
N VAL A 105 -23.69 9.20 -0.99
CA VAL A 105 -23.02 8.58 -2.15
C VAL A 105 -21.56 8.95 -2.16
N PHE A 106 -20.71 7.97 -2.27
CA PHE A 106 -19.30 8.21 -2.52
C PHE A 106 -19.11 8.78 -3.94
N VAL A 107 -18.54 9.96 -4.04
CA VAL A 107 -18.05 10.52 -5.31
C VAL A 107 -16.67 9.97 -5.65
N PHE A 108 -15.97 9.47 -4.63
CA PHE A 108 -14.72 8.73 -4.81
C PHE A 108 -14.53 7.71 -3.67
N ASN A 109 -14.15 6.48 -4.02
CA ASN A 109 -13.81 5.44 -3.06
C ASN A 109 -12.77 4.50 -3.69
N GLY A 110 -11.49 4.76 -3.44
CA GLY A 110 -10.43 4.01 -4.10
C GLY A 110 -9.03 4.50 -3.78
N TRP A 111 -8.07 3.95 -4.50
CA TRP A 111 -6.67 4.33 -4.41
C TRP A 111 -6.39 5.58 -5.24
N MET A 112 -5.71 6.55 -4.65
CA MET A 112 -5.10 7.68 -5.35
C MET A 112 -3.59 7.47 -5.45
N PHE A 113 -3.01 7.97 -6.55
CA PHE A 113 -1.59 7.91 -6.87
C PHE A 113 -1.06 9.32 -7.08
N SER A 114 0.06 9.67 -6.43
CA SER A 114 0.58 11.04 -6.52
C SER A 114 1.24 11.32 -7.87
N SER A 115 1.97 10.35 -8.44
CA SER A 115 2.66 10.51 -9.73
C SER A 115 1.72 10.38 -10.92
N SER A 116 0.61 9.66 -10.77
CA SER A 116 -0.29 9.31 -11.85
C SER A 116 -1.78 9.46 -11.46
N PRO A 117 -2.23 10.69 -11.18
CA PRO A 117 -3.60 10.94 -10.72
C PRO A 117 -4.68 10.55 -11.75
N SER A 118 -4.31 10.39 -13.02
CA SER A 118 -5.22 9.98 -14.09
C SER A 118 -5.59 8.49 -14.09
N ILE A 119 -4.87 7.65 -13.33
CA ILE A 119 -5.20 6.21 -13.24
C ILE A 119 -6.57 6.02 -12.57
N THR A 120 -6.82 6.78 -11.51
CA THR A 120 -8.10 6.81 -10.79
C THR A 120 -8.52 8.26 -10.59
N PRO A 121 -9.07 8.90 -11.63
CA PRO A 121 -9.39 10.32 -11.58
C PRO A 121 -10.49 10.58 -10.55
N PHE A 122 -10.35 11.67 -9.81
CA PHE A 122 -11.41 12.22 -9.00
C PHE A 122 -12.34 13.04 -9.93
N ASP A 123 -13.55 12.55 -10.11
CA ASP A 123 -14.54 13.23 -10.98
C ASP A 123 -15.63 13.86 -10.13
N HIS A 124 -15.55 15.20 -10.01
CA HIS A 124 -16.55 16.01 -9.32
C HIS A 124 -16.74 17.34 -10.05
N PRO A 125 -17.96 17.87 -10.20
CA PRO A 125 -18.22 19.05 -11.01
C PRO A 125 -17.53 20.32 -10.47
N VAL A 126 -17.32 20.42 -9.16
CA VAL A 126 -16.82 21.63 -8.49
C VAL A 126 -15.38 21.48 -8.00
N TYR A 127 -14.96 20.29 -7.64
CA TYR A 127 -13.66 20.08 -7.00
C TYR A 127 -12.80 19.09 -7.78
N ASP A 128 -11.48 19.30 -7.74
CA ASP A 128 -10.46 18.29 -8.02
C ASP A 128 -9.63 18.01 -6.77
N VAL A 129 -9.26 16.76 -6.57
CA VAL A 129 -8.46 16.32 -5.40
C VAL A 129 -7.24 15.56 -5.87
N TRP A 130 -6.07 15.95 -5.37
CA TRP A 130 -4.80 15.28 -5.64
C TRP A 130 -4.09 14.86 -4.36
N LEU A 131 -3.55 13.67 -4.37
CA LEU A 131 -2.65 13.19 -3.34
C LEU A 131 -1.27 13.87 -3.49
N ILE A 132 -0.74 14.41 -2.39
CA ILE A 132 0.54 15.13 -2.40
C ILE A 132 1.60 14.38 -1.62
N LYS A 133 1.30 13.96 -0.36
CA LYS A 133 2.29 13.38 0.53
C LYS A 133 1.67 12.38 1.51
N CYS A 134 2.51 11.40 1.94
CA CYS A 134 2.23 10.44 2.98
C CYS A 134 3.40 10.39 3.96
N TYR A 135 3.16 10.50 5.27
CA TYR A 135 4.21 10.49 6.32
C TYR A 135 3.66 10.14 7.71
#